data_1a0e833aca22e66949087c462fe245ad
#
_entry.id   1a0e833aca22e66949087c462fe245ad
#
_cell.length_a   1.000
_cell.length_b   1.000
_cell.length_c   1.000
_cell.angle_alpha   90.00
_cell.angle_beta   90.00
_cell.angle_gamma   90.00
#
_symmetry.space_group_name_H-M   'P 1'
#
loop_
_entity.id
_entity.type
_entity.pdbx_description
1 polymer ?
#
loop_
_entity_poly.entity_id
_entity_poly.type
_entity_poly.pdbx_seq_one_letter_code
_entity_poly.pdbx_strand_id
1 'polypeptide(L)'
;VKTITVAAAVILNEQNQLLLVRKRNTNAFMQVGGKLEPNEAPDVTMQREILEEVGSSCVIEQFLGRFETAAANEPDHILVSHLYLVQLDQAPKIAAEIAEMKWVDLNDSETHLAPLTREIVIPWCEQHLSTV
;
A
#
# COMPACT_ATOMS: atom_id res chain seq x y z
N VAL A 1 1.34 -23.16 -6.41
CA VAL A 1 1.21 -21.81 -5.86
C VAL A 1 1.96 -20.83 -6.76
N LYS A 2 1.27 -19.80 -7.19
CA LYS A 2 1.86 -18.74 -8.03
C LYS A 2 2.26 -17.55 -7.19
N THR A 3 3.24 -16.81 -7.66
CA THR A 3 3.75 -15.63 -6.97
C THR A 3 3.46 -14.37 -7.77
N ILE A 4 2.97 -13.35 -7.08
CA ILE A 4 2.77 -12.00 -7.63
C ILE A 4 3.74 -11.08 -6.91
N THR A 5 4.56 -10.35 -7.64
CA THR A 5 5.50 -9.39 -7.05
C THR A 5 5.00 -7.97 -7.27
N VAL A 6 4.89 -7.22 -6.18
CA VAL A 6 4.43 -5.83 -6.20
C VAL A 6 5.38 -4.93 -5.43
N ALA A 7 5.25 -3.65 -5.66
CA ALA A 7 5.83 -2.61 -4.82
C ALA A 7 4.71 -1.72 -4.32
N ALA A 8 4.74 -1.37 -3.05
CA ALA A 8 3.65 -0.68 -2.40
C ALA A 8 4.15 0.33 -1.38
N ALA A 9 3.30 1.31 -1.08
CA ALA A 9 3.64 2.44 -0.24
C ALA A 9 2.87 2.44 1.08
N VAL A 10 3.57 2.75 2.15
CA VAL A 10 2.97 3.10 3.43
C VAL A 10 2.96 4.62 3.49
N ILE A 11 1.77 5.20 3.52
CA ILE A 11 1.56 6.65 3.47
C ILE A 11 0.77 7.05 4.71
N LEU A 12 1.38 7.89 5.54
CA LEU A 12 0.79 8.36 6.78
C LEU A 12 0.58 9.87 6.72
N ASN A 13 -0.50 10.34 7.34
CA ASN A 13 -0.72 11.78 7.50
C ASN A 13 -0.23 12.25 8.88
N GLU A 14 -0.43 13.53 9.18
CA GLU A 14 0.02 14.12 10.45
C GLU A 14 -0.68 13.53 11.67
N GLN A 15 -1.86 12.92 11.49
CA GLN A 15 -2.58 12.25 12.55
C GLN A 15 -2.23 10.77 12.67
N ASN A 16 -1.19 10.32 11.97
CA ASN A 16 -0.78 8.91 11.89
C ASN A 16 -1.87 7.99 11.37
N GLN A 17 -2.72 8.51 10.48
CA GLN A 17 -3.67 7.70 9.74
C GLN A 17 -3.04 7.17 8.47
N LEU A 18 -3.40 5.96 8.10
CA LEU A 18 -2.85 5.23 6.97
C LEU A 18 -3.74 5.42 5.74
N LEU A 19 -3.13 5.79 4.62
CA LEU A 19 -3.86 5.92 3.36
C LEU A 19 -4.05 4.56 2.73
N LEU A 20 -5.31 4.19 2.50
CA LEU A 20 -5.66 2.96 1.83
C LEU A 20 -6.58 3.24 0.65
N VAL A 21 -6.50 2.38 -0.36
CA VAL A 21 -7.33 2.46 -1.56
C VAL A 21 -8.03 1.13 -1.80
N ARG A 22 -9.17 1.21 -2.47
CA ARG A 22 -9.90 0.02 -2.91
C ARG A 22 -10.09 0.12 -4.43
N LYS A 23 -9.69 -0.92 -5.12
CA LYS A 23 -9.87 -0.99 -6.57
C LYS A 23 -11.31 -1.31 -6.93
N ARG A 24 -11.74 -0.87 -8.10
CA ARG A 24 -13.07 -1.20 -8.61
C ARG A 24 -13.24 -2.72 -8.66
N ASN A 25 -14.45 -3.16 -8.33
CA ASN A 25 -14.81 -4.58 -8.33
C ASN A 25 -14.07 -5.43 -7.31
N THR A 26 -13.49 -4.80 -6.29
CA THR A 26 -12.88 -5.50 -5.17
C THR A 26 -13.45 -5.00 -3.85
N ASN A 27 -13.26 -5.78 -2.78
CA ASN A 27 -13.83 -5.45 -1.47
C ASN A 27 -12.78 -5.00 -0.45
N ALA A 28 -11.52 -5.34 -0.64
CA ALA A 28 -10.50 -5.05 0.35
C ALA A 28 -9.81 -3.72 0.09
N PHE A 29 -9.57 -2.97 1.16
CA PHE A 29 -8.70 -1.79 1.13
C PHE A 29 -7.26 -2.26 1.27
N MET A 30 -6.38 -1.63 0.51
CA MET A 30 -4.99 -2.05 0.39
C MET A 30 -4.07 -0.85 0.23
N GLN A 31 -2.76 -1.12 0.23
CA GLN A 31 -1.75 -0.08 -0.01
C GLN A 31 -1.83 0.40 -1.45
N VAL A 32 -1.47 1.68 -1.66
CA VAL A 32 -1.20 2.20 -2.99
C VAL A 32 0.02 1.45 -3.54
N GLY A 33 -0.09 0.89 -4.74
CA GLY A 33 1.00 0.14 -5.35
C GLY A 33 0.50 -0.75 -6.47
N GLY A 34 1.38 -1.56 -7.00
CA GLY A 34 1.03 -2.45 -8.09
C GLY A 34 2.15 -3.39 -8.50
N LYS A 35 1.87 -4.18 -9.54
CA LYS A 35 2.80 -5.20 -10.03
C LYS A 35 3.99 -4.56 -10.72
N LEU A 36 5.18 -5.15 -10.51
CA LEU A 36 6.36 -4.76 -11.25
C LEU A 36 6.19 -5.10 -12.73
N GLU A 37 6.57 -4.16 -13.59
CA GLU A 37 6.68 -4.43 -15.02
C GLU A 37 8.04 -5.07 -15.32
N PRO A 38 8.19 -5.74 -16.49
CA PRO A 38 9.48 -6.33 -16.85
C PRO A 38 10.61 -5.31 -16.77
N ASN A 39 11.69 -5.67 -16.08
CA ASN A 39 12.90 -4.85 -15.90
C ASN A 39 12.66 -3.56 -15.12
N GLU A 40 11.55 -3.45 -14.41
CA GLU A 40 11.25 -2.29 -13.57
C GLU A 40 11.74 -2.55 -12.15
N ALA A 41 12.48 -1.59 -11.57
CA ALA A 41 12.90 -1.69 -10.17
C ALA A 41 11.71 -1.41 -9.24
N PRO A 42 11.63 -2.05 -8.06
CA PRO A 42 10.48 -1.89 -7.17
C PRO A 42 10.18 -0.44 -6.77
N ASP A 43 11.21 0.37 -6.50
CA ASP A 43 11.00 1.78 -6.14
C ASP A 43 10.41 2.59 -7.29
N VAL A 44 10.78 2.27 -8.52
CA VAL A 44 10.22 2.91 -9.72
C VAL A 44 8.77 2.50 -9.89
N THR A 45 8.46 1.21 -9.71
CA THR A 45 7.09 0.70 -9.74
C THR A 45 6.20 1.45 -8.75
N MET A 46 6.66 1.54 -7.52
CA MET A 46 5.89 2.16 -6.45
C MET A 46 5.60 3.63 -6.77
N GLN A 47 6.59 4.38 -7.24
CA GLN A 47 6.41 5.79 -7.60
C GLN A 47 5.45 5.95 -8.79
N ARG A 48 5.55 5.08 -9.80
CA ARG A 48 4.66 5.08 -10.95
C ARG A 48 3.21 4.83 -10.52
N GLU A 49 3.01 3.83 -9.65
CA GLU A 49 1.67 3.48 -9.18
C GLU A 49 1.06 4.58 -8.32
N ILE A 50 1.84 5.24 -7.48
CA ILE A 50 1.36 6.38 -6.70
C ILE A 50 0.84 7.47 -7.62
N LEU A 51 1.60 7.79 -8.66
CA LEU A 51 1.19 8.81 -9.61
C LEU A 51 -0.09 8.43 -10.34
N GLU A 52 -0.20 7.18 -10.79
CA GLU A 52 -1.37 6.67 -11.49
C GLU A 52 -2.62 6.62 -10.61
N GLU A 53 -2.48 6.14 -9.39
CA GLU A 53 -3.63 5.85 -8.52
C GLU A 53 -4.10 7.03 -7.71
N VAL A 54 -3.20 7.88 -7.24
CA VAL A 54 -3.56 9.01 -6.36
C VAL A 54 -3.02 10.36 -6.84
N GLY A 55 -2.43 10.41 -8.02
CA GLY A 55 -2.11 11.67 -8.69
C GLY A 55 -1.02 12.50 -8.04
N SER A 56 -0.09 11.89 -7.33
CA SER A 56 0.98 12.60 -6.64
C SER A 56 2.33 11.97 -6.92
N SER A 57 3.37 12.78 -6.99
CA SER A 57 4.74 12.30 -6.81
C SER A 57 4.99 12.09 -5.32
N CYS A 58 6.12 11.50 -4.98
CA CYS A 58 6.43 11.19 -3.57
C CYS A 58 7.93 11.24 -3.30
N VAL A 59 8.25 11.37 -2.02
CA VAL A 59 9.60 11.22 -1.51
C VAL A 59 9.66 9.88 -0.75
N ILE A 60 10.62 9.04 -1.09
CA ILE A 60 10.84 7.78 -0.36
C ILE A 60 11.63 8.11 0.90
N GLU A 61 11.06 7.81 2.06
CA GLU A 61 11.74 8.02 3.33
C GLU A 61 12.55 6.81 3.75
N GLN A 62 12.01 5.60 3.50
CA GLN A 62 12.65 4.37 3.97
C GLN A 62 12.15 3.17 3.20
N PHE A 63 13.05 2.24 2.87
CA PHE A 63 12.66 0.92 2.41
C PHE A 63 12.38 0.05 3.63
N LEU A 64 11.16 -0.49 3.74
CA LEU A 64 10.75 -1.25 4.91
C LEU A 64 11.07 -2.73 4.82
N GLY A 65 11.21 -3.27 3.61
CA GLY A 65 11.55 -4.65 3.41
C GLY A 65 10.71 -5.36 2.37
N ARG A 66 10.98 -6.64 2.22
CA ARG A 66 10.28 -7.56 1.32
C ARG A 66 9.48 -8.53 2.17
N PHE A 67 8.18 -8.62 1.92
CA PHE A 67 7.26 -9.42 2.73
C PHE A 67 6.43 -10.34 1.87
N GLU A 68 6.05 -11.50 2.41
CA GLU A 68 5.19 -12.46 1.73
C GLU A 68 3.89 -12.62 2.52
N THR A 69 2.76 -12.51 1.80
CA THR A 69 1.43 -12.72 2.36
C THR A 69 0.56 -13.41 1.32
N ALA A 70 -0.67 -13.78 1.70
CA ALA A 70 -1.66 -14.19 0.73
C ALA A 70 -2.06 -12.99 -0.14
N ALA A 71 -2.40 -13.23 -1.39
CA ALA A 71 -2.92 -12.20 -2.27
C ALA A 71 -4.42 -11.97 -1.98
N ALA A 72 -4.84 -10.70 -1.94
CA ALA A 72 -6.20 -10.33 -1.53
C ALA A 72 -7.27 -10.85 -2.49
N ASN A 73 -7.02 -10.76 -3.78
CA ASN A 73 -8.03 -11.00 -4.81
C ASN A 73 -7.69 -12.15 -5.75
N GLU A 74 -6.66 -12.91 -5.45
CA GLU A 74 -6.19 -13.98 -6.33
C GLU A 74 -5.92 -15.24 -5.51
N PRO A 75 -6.87 -16.20 -5.47
CA PRO A 75 -6.69 -17.45 -4.73
C PRO A 75 -5.45 -18.21 -5.20
N ASP A 76 -4.82 -18.94 -4.31
CA ASP A 76 -3.64 -19.76 -4.56
C ASP A 76 -2.41 -18.95 -5.02
N HIS A 77 -2.40 -17.65 -4.75
CA HIS A 77 -1.25 -16.79 -5.04
C HIS A 77 -0.61 -16.31 -3.76
N ILE A 78 0.72 -16.24 -3.77
CA ILE A 78 1.51 -15.56 -2.74
C ILE A 78 1.84 -14.17 -3.28
N LEU A 79 1.62 -13.16 -2.45
CA LEU A 79 2.00 -11.79 -2.76
C LEU A 79 3.36 -11.52 -2.14
N VAL A 80 4.32 -11.14 -2.98
CA VAL A 80 5.63 -10.66 -2.53
C VAL A 80 5.61 -9.15 -2.68
N SER A 81 5.75 -8.44 -1.56
CA SER A 81 5.62 -6.98 -1.53
C SER A 81 6.92 -6.32 -1.11
N HIS A 82 7.39 -5.39 -1.95
CA HIS A 82 8.46 -4.47 -1.57
C HIS A 82 7.80 -3.22 -1.02
N LEU A 83 7.97 -2.97 0.28
CA LEU A 83 7.29 -1.88 0.99
C LEU A 83 8.22 -0.70 1.22
N TYR A 84 7.68 0.50 1.01
CA TYR A 84 8.38 1.76 1.22
C TYR A 84 7.53 2.69 2.07
N LEU A 85 8.15 3.37 3.02
CA LEU A 85 7.55 4.50 3.71
C LEU A 85 7.77 5.73 2.85
N VAL A 86 6.70 6.40 2.48
CA VAL A 86 6.79 7.55 1.57
C VAL A 86 5.97 8.71 2.06
N GLN A 87 6.33 9.90 1.58
CA GLN A 87 5.58 11.12 1.80
C GLN A 87 5.09 11.63 0.45
N LEU A 88 3.81 11.95 0.35
CA LEU A 88 3.25 12.50 -0.88
C LEU A 88 3.62 13.97 -1.02
N ASP A 89 3.87 14.40 -2.27
CA ASP A 89 4.16 15.80 -2.56
C ASP A 89 2.90 16.65 -2.72
N GLN A 90 1.78 16.01 -3.09
CA GLN A 90 0.49 16.68 -3.25
C GLN A 90 -0.60 15.90 -2.52
N ALA A 91 -1.74 16.56 -2.26
CA ALA A 91 -2.91 15.89 -1.71
C ALA A 91 -3.39 14.79 -2.67
N PRO A 92 -3.68 13.58 -2.18
CA PRO A 92 -4.08 12.48 -3.05
C PRO A 92 -5.47 12.71 -3.63
N LYS A 93 -5.63 12.30 -4.90
CA LYS A 93 -6.91 12.29 -5.61
C LYS A 93 -7.00 10.97 -6.36
N ILE A 94 -8.08 10.24 -6.15
CA ILE A 94 -8.24 8.94 -6.79
C ILE A 94 -8.33 9.07 -8.31
N ALA A 95 -7.71 8.12 -9.00
CA ALA A 95 -7.68 8.05 -10.46
C ALA A 95 -7.54 6.59 -10.87
N ALA A 96 -7.49 6.34 -12.19
CA ALA A 96 -7.33 5.02 -12.77
C ALA A 96 -8.41 4.05 -12.24
N GLU A 97 -8.02 2.90 -11.75
CA GLU A 97 -8.95 1.86 -11.32
C GLU A 97 -9.34 1.94 -9.85
N ILE A 98 -9.03 3.04 -9.17
CA ILE A 98 -9.35 3.22 -7.76
C ILE A 98 -10.80 3.69 -7.60
N ALA A 99 -11.59 2.94 -6.83
CA ALA A 99 -12.97 3.28 -6.54
C ALA A 99 -13.12 4.14 -5.31
N GLU A 100 -12.31 3.89 -4.29
CA GLU A 100 -12.36 4.61 -3.02
C GLU A 100 -10.98 4.81 -2.44
N MET A 101 -10.85 5.88 -1.67
CA MET A 101 -9.64 6.21 -0.91
C MET A 101 -10.08 6.55 0.51
N LYS A 102 -9.27 6.14 1.48
CA LYS A 102 -9.66 6.28 2.88
C LYS A 102 -8.40 6.47 3.74
N TRP A 103 -8.45 7.44 4.65
CA TRP A 103 -7.48 7.53 5.73
C TRP A 103 -8.04 6.76 6.91
N VAL A 104 -7.32 5.74 7.38
CA VAL A 104 -7.80 4.89 8.47
C VAL A 104 -6.91 5.04 9.70
N ASP A 105 -7.56 5.00 10.86
CA ASP A 105 -6.81 4.90 12.11
C ASP A 105 -6.21 3.51 12.23
N LEU A 106 -5.07 3.39 12.88
CA LEU A 106 -4.39 2.10 13.01
C LEU A 106 -5.21 1.09 13.83
N ASN A 107 -6.12 1.57 14.66
CA ASN A 107 -7.01 0.71 15.45
C ASN A 107 -8.39 0.52 14.81
N ASP A 108 -8.56 0.91 13.54
CA ASP A 108 -9.81 0.70 12.82
C ASP A 108 -10.08 -0.80 12.71
N SER A 109 -11.24 -1.24 13.19
CA SER A 109 -11.65 -2.64 13.17
C SER A 109 -12.79 -2.93 12.20
N GLU A 110 -13.26 -1.92 11.48
CA GLU A 110 -14.44 -2.06 10.60
C GLU A 110 -14.07 -2.15 9.13
N THR A 111 -12.96 -1.58 8.73
CA THR A 111 -12.52 -1.60 7.33
C THR A 111 -12.00 -2.99 6.96
N HIS A 112 -12.48 -3.50 5.83
CA HIS A 112 -11.99 -4.79 5.30
C HIS A 112 -10.61 -4.57 4.68
N LEU A 113 -9.60 -5.15 5.28
CA LEU A 113 -8.19 -4.94 4.91
C LEU A 113 -7.64 -6.12 4.13
N ALA A 114 -6.83 -5.82 3.12
CA ALA A 114 -6.03 -6.82 2.43
C ALA A 114 -5.03 -7.47 3.41
N PRO A 115 -4.62 -8.73 3.17
CA PRO A 115 -3.69 -9.42 4.08
C PRO A 115 -2.40 -8.64 4.35
N LEU A 116 -1.78 -8.07 3.34
CA LEU A 116 -0.56 -7.26 3.52
C LEU A 116 -0.78 -6.13 4.52
N THR A 117 -1.88 -5.41 4.36
CA THR A 117 -2.21 -4.27 5.23
C THR A 117 -2.44 -4.73 6.66
N ARG A 118 -3.26 -5.78 6.85
CA ARG A 118 -3.62 -6.29 8.17
C ARG A 118 -2.45 -6.96 8.88
N GLU A 119 -1.68 -7.77 8.17
CA GLU A 119 -0.67 -8.64 8.79
C GLU A 119 0.69 -7.99 8.92
N ILE A 120 1.05 -7.08 8.03
CA ILE A 120 2.39 -6.49 7.97
C ILE A 120 2.37 -4.98 8.22
N VAL A 121 1.57 -4.23 7.46
CA VAL A 121 1.65 -2.76 7.48
C VAL A 121 1.17 -2.18 8.80
N ILE A 122 -0.01 -2.57 9.25
CA ILE A 122 -0.57 -2.04 10.51
C ILE A 122 0.32 -2.41 11.71
N PRO A 123 0.75 -3.66 11.86
CA PRO A 123 1.70 -4.00 12.93
C PRO A 123 3.01 -3.21 12.86
N TRP A 124 3.55 -3.01 11.65
CA TRP A 124 4.74 -2.19 11.50
C TRP A 124 4.51 -0.76 12.00
N CYS A 125 3.40 -0.16 11.59
CA CYS A 125 3.05 1.20 12.00
C CYS A 125 2.86 1.31 13.50
N GLU A 126 2.16 0.36 14.10
CA GLU A 126 1.94 0.34 15.55
C GLU A 126 3.26 0.28 16.31
N GLN A 127 4.18 -0.53 15.84
CA GLN A 127 5.48 -0.71 16.49
C GLN A 127 6.37 0.53 16.34
N HIS A 128 6.33 1.20 15.19
CA HIS A 128 7.26 2.30 14.88
C HIS A 128 6.71 3.69 15.20
N LEU A 129 5.39 3.84 15.38
CA LEU A 129 4.76 5.12 15.66
C LEU A 129 4.34 5.28 17.13
N SER A 130 4.38 4.23 17.92
CA SER A 130 3.93 4.26 19.31
C SER A 130 4.99 4.73 20.29
N THR A 131 6.17 5.08 19.83
CA THR A 131 7.26 5.54 20.67
C THR A 131 7.14 7.03 20.90
N VAL A 132 6.50 7.38 21.94
CA VAL A 132 6.43 8.78 22.36
C VAL A 132 7.10 8.93 23.70
#